data_82faa12282c6bc0f780ef7acf49a931b
#
_entry.id   82faa12282c6bc0f780ef7acf49a931b
#
_cell.length_a   1.000
_cell.length_b   1.000
_cell.length_c   1.000
_cell.angle_alpha   90.00
_cell.angle_beta   90.00
_cell.angle_gamma   90.00
#
_symmetry.space_group_name_H-M   'P 1'
#
loop_
_entity.id
_entity.type
_entity.pdbx_description
1 polymer ?
#
loop_
_entity_poly.entity_id
_entity_poly.type
_entity_poly.pdbx_seq_one_letter_code
_entity_poly.pdbx_strand_id
1 'polypeptide(L)'
;MRAPQTHRKPFAILCSSCLLVASLATQGCSSGVQPQPRILSTHAMAHRRLSNTVADLSVGIETNGVTMAEVTRSLATRSQSLMTYLKQEGADRLTTGQISIEPKMDSSKGSGGRADRIVGYTGTMSVSFRSPADKVSDLMSGALAQGANTLGEVVFTSREEDIDTARKELAVEATQLAMEQAASVAKAAGSHIAGIRAIDVDPQNATLDYAKASFSAPAAPVMAGLRAAPIATAAGDQDLSIAVNVQVEVAQ
;
A
#
# COMPACT_ATOMS: atom_id res chain seq x y z
N MET A 1 30.19 44.23 -36.45
CA MET A 1 29.94 45.65 -36.75
C MET A 1 29.78 46.40 -35.44
N ARG A 2 30.80 47.14 -35.16
CA ARG A 2 30.88 48.52 -34.63
C ARG A 2 30.23 48.84 -33.28
N ALA A 3 31.12 48.98 -32.31
CA ALA A 3 30.98 49.98 -31.21
C ALA A 3 30.91 51.42 -31.75
N PRO A 4 30.53 52.42 -30.97
CA PRO A 4 31.58 53.25 -30.38
C PRO A 4 31.35 53.72 -28.94
N GLN A 5 32.44 53.88 -28.29
CA GLN A 5 32.98 54.82 -27.33
C GLN A 5 32.51 56.27 -27.41
N THR A 6 32.59 56.93 -26.28
CA THR A 6 33.15 58.27 -25.91
C THR A 6 32.27 58.88 -24.79
N HIS A 7 32.68 59.64 -23.78
CA HIS A 7 33.83 60.54 -23.60
C HIS A 7 33.97 60.90 -22.09
N ARG A 8 35.20 61.17 -21.74
CA ARG A 8 35.72 61.81 -20.53
C ARG A 8 35.19 63.28 -20.35
N LYS A 9 35.11 63.76 -19.09
CA LYS A 9 36.07 64.79 -18.58
C LYS A 9 35.81 65.16 -17.13
N PRO A 10 36.84 65.65 -16.45
CA PRO A 10 36.87 65.89 -14.99
C PRO A 10 36.60 67.36 -14.67
N PHE A 11 36.20 67.63 -13.41
CA PHE A 11 36.33 68.96 -12.85
C PHE A 11 36.70 68.86 -11.37
N ALA A 12 37.89 69.28 -11.12
CA ALA A 12 38.40 69.53 -9.76
C ALA A 12 38.08 70.96 -9.41
N ILE A 13 37.64 71.27 -8.22
CA ILE A 13 37.87 72.57 -7.55
C ILE A 13 37.85 72.34 -6.05
N LEU A 14 38.94 72.80 -5.43
CA LEU A 14 39.21 73.01 -4.03
C LEU A 14 38.14 73.83 -3.32
N CYS A 15 37.85 73.62 -2.04
CA CYS A 15 38.26 74.51 -0.96
C CYS A 15 37.67 74.20 0.39
N SER A 16 38.49 74.20 1.37
CA SER A 16 38.34 74.92 2.69
C SER A 16 37.62 74.15 3.82
N SER A 17 38.48 73.74 4.72
CA SER A 17 38.41 73.80 6.21
C SER A 17 37.04 74.03 6.85
N CYS A 18 36.56 73.01 7.55
CA CYS A 18 35.85 73.21 8.82
C CYS A 18 36.05 72.00 9.74
N LEU A 19 36.85 72.20 10.78
CA LEU A 19 36.95 71.30 11.92
C LEU A 19 35.61 71.26 12.64
N LEU A 20 34.96 70.15 12.60
CA LEU A 20 33.85 69.80 13.49
C LEU A 20 34.09 68.41 14.05
N VAL A 21 34.41 68.40 15.36
CA VAL A 21 34.54 67.24 16.18
C VAL A 21 33.19 66.53 16.19
N ALA A 22 33.04 65.49 15.37
CA ALA A 22 31.91 64.57 15.45
C ALA A 22 32.29 63.37 16.32
N SER A 23 31.78 63.37 17.54
CA SER A 23 31.81 62.22 18.46
C SER A 23 31.20 60.99 17.75
N LEU A 24 32.06 60.01 17.43
CA LEU A 24 31.64 58.71 17.01
C LEU A 24 30.90 58.02 18.15
N ALA A 25 29.61 58.12 18.20
CA ALA A 25 28.77 57.18 18.91
C ALA A 25 28.87 55.84 18.17
N THR A 26 29.75 54.97 18.65
CA THR A 26 29.75 53.54 18.30
C THR A 26 28.46 52.93 18.86
N GLN A 27 27.40 52.96 18.05
CA GLN A 27 26.24 52.08 18.27
C GLN A 27 26.75 50.65 18.03
N GLY A 28 27.18 50.00 19.10
CA GLY A 28 27.37 48.57 19.10
C GLY A 28 26.05 47.90 18.77
N CYS A 29 25.86 47.44 17.51
CA CYS A 29 24.90 46.41 17.22
C CYS A 29 25.33 45.17 18.01
N SER A 30 24.86 45.04 19.23
CA SER A 30 24.82 43.73 19.88
C SER A 30 23.82 42.89 19.09
N SER A 31 24.34 42.23 18.06
CA SER A 31 23.64 41.09 17.48
C SER A 31 23.49 40.08 18.63
N GLY A 32 22.34 40.15 19.30
CA GLY A 32 21.98 39.15 20.27
C GLY A 32 21.96 37.81 19.54
N VAL A 33 23.05 37.08 19.68
CA VAL A 33 23.06 35.67 19.26
C VAL A 33 22.01 35.01 20.14
N GLN A 34 20.80 34.85 19.59
CA GLN A 34 19.80 34.07 20.28
C GLN A 34 20.38 32.65 20.40
N PRO A 35 20.49 32.10 21.62
CA PRO A 35 20.97 30.74 21.76
C PRO A 35 20.09 29.83 20.94
N GLN A 36 20.70 29.17 19.97
CA GLN A 36 19.96 28.20 19.15
C GLN A 36 19.42 27.09 20.06
N PRO A 37 18.13 26.74 19.94
CA PRO A 37 17.56 25.69 20.75
C PRO A 37 18.35 24.39 20.53
N ARG A 38 18.73 23.73 21.59
CA ARG A 38 19.33 22.38 21.49
C ARG A 38 18.22 21.41 21.19
N ILE A 39 18.36 20.66 20.11
CA ILE A 39 17.34 19.72 19.65
C ILE A 39 17.84 18.31 19.94
N LEU A 40 16.99 17.50 20.55
CA LEU A 40 17.14 16.07 20.69
C LEU A 40 16.10 15.39 19.80
N SER A 41 16.56 14.48 18.94
CA SER A 41 15.68 13.65 18.11
C SER A 41 15.73 12.21 18.60
N THR A 42 14.57 11.61 18.78
CA THR A 42 14.41 10.20 19.15
C THR A 42 13.49 9.50 18.17
N HIS A 43 13.71 8.22 18.00
CA HIS A 43 12.91 7.36 17.13
C HIS A 43 12.45 6.15 17.92
N ALA A 44 11.17 5.84 17.85
CA ALA A 44 10.64 4.61 18.43
C ALA A 44 9.69 3.92 17.46
N MET A 45 9.54 2.62 17.65
CA MET A 45 8.65 1.77 16.88
C MET A 45 7.81 0.94 17.85
N ALA A 46 6.50 0.92 17.62
CA ALA A 46 5.58 -0.02 18.26
C ALA A 46 5.09 -1.04 17.24
N HIS A 47 4.81 -2.25 17.69
CA HIS A 47 4.34 -3.33 16.83
C HIS A 47 3.27 -4.17 17.54
N ARG A 48 2.35 -4.72 16.75
CA ARG A 48 1.27 -5.57 17.24
C ARG A 48 0.94 -6.65 16.23
N ARG A 49 0.67 -7.83 16.72
CA ARG A 49 0.15 -8.93 15.93
C ARG A 49 -1.37 -8.87 15.90
N LEU A 50 -1.94 -8.94 14.68
CA LEU A 50 -3.37 -8.96 14.42
C LEU A 50 -3.76 -10.29 13.78
N SER A 51 -4.81 -10.91 14.29
CA SER A 51 -5.34 -12.14 13.68
C SER A 51 -6.13 -11.80 12.41
N ASN A 52 -5.87 -12.58 11.37
CA ASN A 52 -6.59 -12.44 10.11
C ASN A 52 -8.00 -13.04 10.26
N THR A 53 -9.00 -12.18 10.19
CA THR A 53 -10.42 -12.53 10.41
C THR A 53 -11.23 -12.56 9.14
N VAL A 54 -10.68 -12.03 8.04
CA VAL A 54 -11.31 -12.02 6.73
C VAL A 54 -10.34 -12.49 5.67
N ALA A 55 -10.86 -12.87 4.50
CA ALA A 55 -10.07 -13.20 3.34
C ALA A 55 -10.63 -12.52 2.08
N ASP A 56 -9.74 -12.03 1.24
CA ASP A 56 -10.05 -11.64 -0.13
C ASP A 56 -9.76 -12.84 -1.04
N LEU A 57 -10.77 -13.22 -1.81
CA LEU A 57 -10.75 -14.40 -2.67
C LEU A 57 -11.03 -14.03 -4.11
N SER A 58 -10.45 -14.80 -5.03
CA SER A 58 -10.79 -14.74 -6.44
C SER A 58 -11.11 -16.14 -6.96
N VAL A 59 -12.19 -16.25 -7.70
CA VAL A 59 -12.59 -17.47 -8.40
C VAL A 59 -12.84 -17.15 -9.87
N GLY A 60 -12.60 -18.11 -10.74
CA GLY A 60 -12.82 -17.90 -12.16
C GLY A 60 -13.68 -18.97 -12.80
N ILE A 61 -14.23 -18.60 -13.94
CA ILE A 61 -14.98 -19.47 -14.84
C ILE A 61 -14.26 -19.45 -16.19
N GLU A 62 -13.90 -20.62 -16.66
CA GLU A 62 -13.43 -20.85 -18.02
C GLU A 62 -14.40 -21.73 -18.77
N THR A 63 -14.75 -21.34 -19.98
CA THR A 63 -15.63 -22.11 -20.87
C THR A 63 -15.02 -22.20 -22.26
N ASN A 64 -15.26 -23.34 -22.92
CA ASN A 64 -14.82 -23.55 -24.28
C ASN A 64 -16.04 -23.89 -25.16
N GLY A 65 -16.03 -23.46 -26.41
CA GLY A 65 -17.11 -23.76 -27.38
C GLY A 65 -16.64 -23.56 -28.80
N VAL A 66 -17.44 -24.08 -29.75
CA VAL A 66 -17.13 -23.96 -31.17
C VAL A 66 -17.46 -22.57 -31.70
N THR A 67 -18.45 -21.90 -31.12
CA THR A 67 -18.87 -20.56 -31.50
C THR A 67 -18.77 -19.57 -30.32
N MET A 68 -18.51 -18.31 -30.64
CA MET A 68 -18.50 -17.23 -29.65
C MET A 68 -19.86 -17.14 -28.91
N ALA A 69 -20.97 -17.31 -29.61
CA ALA A 69 -22.30 -17.24 -29.00
C ALA A 69 -22.56 -18.36 -27.97
N GLU A 70 -22.04 -19.55 -28.21
CA GLU A 70 -22.10 -20.66 -27.26
C GLU A 70 -21.29 -20.36 -25.99
N VAL A 71 -20.06 -19.92 -26.17
CA VAL A 71 -19.17 -19.53 -25.06
C VAL A 71 -19.79 -18.41 -24.22
N THR A 72 -20.30 -17.35 -24.86
CA THR A 72 -20.97 -16.24 -24.19
C THR A 72 -22.16 -16.70 -23.35
N ARG A 73 -23.01 -17.57 -23.91
CA ARG A 73 -24.20 -18.10 -23.21
C ARG A 73 -23.79 -18.97 -22.02
N SER A 74 -22.79 -19.86 -22.20
CA SER A 74 -22.29 -20.72 -21.13
C SER A 74 -21.68 -19.90 -20.01
N LEU A 75 -20.86 -18.90 -20.36
CA LEU A 75 -20.25 -17.99 -19.40
C LEU A 75 -21.31 -17.21 -18.60
N ALA A 76 -22.33 -16.66 -19.28
CA ALA A 76 -23.42 -15.93 -18.65
C ALA A 76 -24.21 -16.79 -17.66
N THR A 77 -24.57 -18.04 -18.08
CA THR A 77 -25.33 -18.93 -17.18
C THR A 77 -24.53 -19.31 -15.95
N ARG A 78 -23.26 -19.69 -16.09
CA ARG A 78 -22.42 -20.09 -14.98
C ARG A 78 -22.12 -18.91 -14.07
N SER A 79 -21.84 -17.73 -14.62
CA SER A 79 -21.61 -16.52 -13.84
C SER A 79 -22.82 -16.12 -13.02
N GLN A 80 -24.03 -16.22 -13.57
CA GLN A 80 -25.25 -15.93 -12.83
C GLN A 80 -25.46 -16.89 -11.64
N SER A 81 -25.24 -18.20 -11.84
CA SER A 81 -25.33 -19.19 -10.76
C SER A 81 -24.30 -18.91 -9.66
N LEU A 82 -23.05 -18.66 -10.03
CA LEU A 82 -21.97 -18.33 -9.11
C LEU A 82 -22.27 -17.05 -8.31
N MET A 83 -22.67 -15.98 -8.98
CA MET A 83 -22.99 -14.70 -8.33
C MET A 83 -24.17 -14.81 -7.37
N THR A 84 -25.19 -15.60 -7.74
CA THR A 84 -26.36 -15.85 -6.88
C THR A 84 -25.93 -16.61 -5.62
N TYR A 85 -25.14 -17.65 -5.77
CA TYR A 85 -24.60 -18.43 -4.66
C TYR A 85 -23.77 -17.55 -3.71
N LEU A 86 -22.78 -16.81 -4.24
CA LEU A 86 -21.92 -15.97 -3.41
C LEU A 86 -22.70 -14.91 -2.63
N LYS A 87 -23.74 -14.32 -3.23
CA LYS A 87 -24.64 -13.39 -2.53
C LYS A 87 -25.45 -14.06 -1.43
N GLN A 88 -25.96 -15.27 -1.67
CA GLN A 88 -26.72 -16.02 -0.69
C GLN A 88 -25.88 -16.43 0.53
N GLU A 89 -24.62 -16.77 0.31
CA GLU A 89 -23.67 -17.10 1.36
C GLU A 89 -23.09 -15.88 2.10
N GLY A 90 -23.47 -14.67 1.69
CA GLY A 90 -23.07 -13.42 2.35
C GLY A 90 -21.65 -12.98 2.02
N ALA A 91 -21.18 -13.30 0.80
CA ALA A 91 -19.91 -12.75 0.32
C ALA A 91 -20.00 -11.23 0.15
N ASP A 92 -19.04 -10.51 0.72
CA ASP A 92 -18.92 -9.07 0.67
C ASP A 92 -18.03 -8.61 -0.50
N ARG A 93 -18.13 -7.33 -0.88
CA ARG A 93 -17.28 -6.68 -1.90
C ARG A 93 -17.22 -7.45 -3.21
N LEU A 94 -18.34 -8.05 -3.59
CA LEU A 94 -18.43 -8.87 -4.79
C LEU A 94 -18.19 -8.01 -6.04
N THR A 95 -17.14 -8.32 -6.77
CA THR A 95 -16.74 -7.59 -7.98
C THR A 95 -16.44 -8.56 -9.11
N THR A 96 -17.00 -8.27 -10.29
CA THR A 96 -16.62 -8.97 -11.51
C THR A 96 -15.32 -8.36 -12.03
N GLY A 97 -14.32 -9.20 -12.21
CA GLY A 97 -13.03 -8.80 -12.77
C GLY A 97 -13.04 -8.85 -14.31
N GLN A 98 -11.93 -9.32 -14.87
CA GLN A 98 -11.79 -9.39 -16.33
C GLN A 98 -12.72 -10.43 -16.94
N ILE A 99 -13.37 -10.04 -18.04
CA ILE A 99 -14.09 -10.95 -18.94
C ILE A 99 -13.36 -10.91 -20.28
N SER A 100 -12.97 -12.08 -20.80
CA SER A 100 -12.32 -12.22 -22.10
C SER A 100 -12.94 -13.38 -22.88
N ILE A 101 -13.04 -13.21 -24.20
CA ILE A 101 -13.38 -14.31 -25.13
C ILE A 101 -12.34 -14.27 -26.25
N GLU A 102 -11.57 -15.33 -26.33
CA GLU A 102 -10.44 -15.43 -27.27
C GLU A 102 -10.65 -16.60 -28.26
N PRO A 103 -10.27 -16.41 -29.52
CA PRO A 103 -10.30 -17.49 -30.50
C PRO A 103 -9.19 -18.50 -30.19
N LYS A 104 -9.54 -19.77 -30.25
CA LYS A 104 -8.59 -20.89 -30.16
C LYS A 104 -8.11 -21.25 -31.57
N MET A 105 -6.81 -21.08 -31.78
CA MET A 105 -6.20 -21.38 -33.08
C MET A 105 -5.68 -22.81 -33.11
N ASP A 106 -5.82 -23.45 -34.27
CA ASP A 106 -5.16 -24.73 -34.54
C ASP A 106 -3.69 -24.47 -34.86
N SER A 107 -2.83 -24.82 -33.91
CA SER A 107 -1.38 -24.70 -34.06
C SER A 107 -0.73 -26.02 -34.53
N SER A 108 -1.49 -26.97 -35.06
CA SER A 108 -0.89 -28.18 -35.62
C SER A 108 0.04 -27.80 -36.78
N LYS A 109 1.34 -27.91 -36.55
CA LYS A 109 2.41 -27.65 -37.51
C LYS A 109 2.34 -28.66 -38.66
N GLY A 110 1.44 -28.44 -39.60
CA GLY A 110 1.52 -29.02 -40.92
C GLY A 110 2.54 -28.22 -41.72
N SER A 111 3.59 -28.88 -42.19
CA SER A 111 4.62 -28.38 -43.09
C SER A 111 4.02 -27.87 -44.42
N GLY A 112 3.43 -26.69 -44.42
CA GLY A 112 2.87 -26.08 -45.60
C GLY A 112 1.94 -24.94 -45.27
N GLY A 113 2.47 -23.80 -44.89
CA GLY A 113 1.90 -22.43 -44.99
C GLY A 113 0.39 -22.23 -44.97
N ARG A 114 -0.39 -23.00 -44.19
CA ARG A 114 -1.82 -22.75 -44.00
C ARG A 114 -2.00 -21.76 -42.84
N ALA A 115 -2.77 -20.73 -43.14
CA ALA A 115 -3.19 -19.73 -42.18
C ALA A 115 -3.80 -20.39 -40.93
N ASP A 116 -3.46 -19.86 -39.75
CA ASP A 116 -4.03 -20.27 -38.48
C ASP A 116 -5.56 -20.31 -38.56
N ARG A 117 -6.12 -21.51 -38.38
CA ARG A 117 -7.55 -21.71 -38.45
C ARG A 117 -8.17 -21.64 -37.05
N ILE A 118 -9.20 -20.83 -36.89
CA ILE A 118 -9.99 -20.82 -35.66
C ILE A 118 -10.71 -22.17 -35.51
N VAL A 119 -10.45 -22.88 -34.41
CA VAL A 119 -11.07 -24.18 -34.13
C VAL A 119 -12.08 -24.10 -32.97
N GLY A 120 -12.20 -22.92 -32.34
CA GLY A 120 -13.15 -22.67 -31.27
C GLY A 120 -12.87 -21.37 -30.58
N TYR A 121 -13.46 -21.18 -29.41
CA TYR A 121 -13.32 -20.01 -28.57
C TYR A 121 -13.18 -20.44 -27.12
N THR A 122 -12.39 -19.71 -26.36
CA THR A 122 -12.27 -19.82 -24.89
C THR A 122 -12.79 -18.53 -24.27
N GLY A 123 -13.71 -18.64 -23.34
CA GLY A 123 -14.23 -17.53 -22.55
C GLY A 123 -13.77 -17.66 -21.12
N THR A 124 -13.26 -16.59 -20.54
CA THR A 124 -12.83 -16.51 -19.14
C THR A 124 -13.52 -15.36 -18.44
N MET A 125 -13.78 -15.53 -17.15
CA MET A 125 -14.30 -14.50 -16.26
C MET A 125 -13.78 -14.75 -14.86
N SER A 126 -13.42 -13.69 -14.15
CA SER A 126 -13.05 -13.75 -12.73
C SER A 126 -14.06 -13.00 -11.87
N VAL A 127 -14.22 -13.47 -10.64
CA VAL A 127 -15.04 -12.84 -9.61
C VAL A 127 -14.22 -12.77 -8.35
N SER A 128 -14.07 -11.57 -7.80
CA SER A 128 -13.40 -11.32 -6.52
C SER A 128 -14.42 -10.96 -5.46
N PHE A 129 -14.20 -11.41 -4.25
CA PHE A 129 -15.09 -11.14 -3.11
C PHE A 129 -14.33 -11.29 -1.80
N ARG A 130 -14.93 -10.75 -0.73
CA ARG A 130 -14.43 -10.89 0.65
C ARG A 130 -15.35 -11.80 1.44
N SER A 131 -14.75 -12.57 2.35
CA SER A 131 -15.47 -13.48 3.24
C SER A 131 -14.81 -13.53 4.61
N PRO A 132 -15.56 -13.88 5.67
CA PRO A 132 -14.95 -14.31 6.94
C PRO A 132 -13.97 -15.45 6.70
N ALA A 133 -12.85 -15.45 7.42
CA ALA A 133 -11.76 -16.40 7.22
C ALA A 133 -12.18 -17.88 7.47
N ASP A 134 -13.11 -18.10 8.39
CA ASP A 134 -13.66 -19.42 8.73
C ASP A 134 -14.57 -20.01 7.63
N LYS A 135 -15.13 -19.18 6.76
CA LYS A 135 -16.03 -19.61 5.67
C LYS A 135 -15.33 -19.86 4.32
N VAL A 136 -14.05 -19.53 4.21
CA VAL A 136 -13.29 -19.58 2.96
C VAL A 136 -13.39 -20.96 2.28
N SER A 137 -13.16 -22.03 3.04
CA SER A 137 -13.16 -23.40 2.53
C SER A 137 -14.52 -23.80 1.93
N ASP A 138 -15.59 -23.46 2.64
CA ASP A 138 -16.95 -23.81 2.23
C ASP A 138 -17.37 -22.99 1.01
N LEU A 139 -17.04 -21.69 0.99
CA LEU A 139 -17.32 -20.81 -0.15
C LEU A 139 -16.57 -21.23 -1.41
N MET A 140 -15.30 -21.62 -1.28
CA MET A 140 -14.53 -22.12 -2.42
C MET A 140 -15.11 -23.41 -2.98
N SER A 141 -15.46 -24.36 -2.10
CA SER A 141 -16.05 -25.64 -2.47
C SER A 141 -17.43 -25.45 -3.15
N GLY A 142 -18.24 -24.56 -2.60
CA GLY A 142 -19.53 -24.21 -3.16
C GLY A 142 -19.44 -23.45 -4.49
N ALA A 143 -18.48 -22.56 -4.63
CA ALA A 143 -18.24 -21.83 -5.89
C ALA A 143 -17.87 -22.80 -7.01
N LEU A 144 -17.03 -23.80 -6.74
CA LEU A 144 -16.71 -24.86 -7.70
C LEU A 144 -17.96 -25.66 -8.10
N ALA A 145 -18.84 -25.96 -7.15
CA ALA A 145 -20.11 -26.66 -7.43
C ALA A 145 -21.07 -25.80 -8.27
N GLN A 146 -20.96 -24.47 -8.22
CA GLN A 146 -21.78 -23.52 -8.98
C GLN A 146 -21.16 -23.10 -10.33
N GLY A 147 -20.09 -23.78 -10.75
CA GLY A 147 -19.54 -23.64 -12.09
C GLY A 147 -18.24 -22.84 -12.20
N ALA A 148 -17.68 -22.36 -11.09
CA ALA A 148 -16.29 -21.93 -11.05
C ALA A 148 -15.40 -23.15 -11.30
N ASN A 149 -14.33 -22.99 -12.08
CA ASN A 149 -13.37 -24.06 -12.39
C ASN A 149 -11.92 -23.61 -12.32
N THR A 150 -11.69 -22.35 -11.97
CA THR A 150 -10.38 -21.83 -11.66
C THR A 150 -10.44 -21.16 -10.28
N LEU A 151 -9.41 -21.37 -9.47
CA LEU A 151 -9.21 -20.71 -8.20
C LEU A 151 -8.05 -19.74 -8.36
N GLY A 152 -8.29 -18.52 -7.97
CA GLY A 152 -7.28 -17.48 -7.94
C GLY A 152 -6.60 -17.39 -6.58
N GLU A 153 -6.09 -16.21 -6.27
CA GLU A 153 -5.39 -15.93 -5.01
C GLU A 153 -6.39 -15.87 -3.85
N VAL A 154 -5.95 -16.33 -2.68
CA VAL A 154 -6.62 -16.15 -1.39
C VAL A 154 -5.67 -15.39 -0.48
N VAL A 155 -6.07 -14.19 -0.07
CA VAL A 155 -5.29 -13.33 0.83
C VAL A 155 -6.05 -13.15 2.13
N PHE A 156 -5.48 -13.68 3.22
CA PHE A 156 -6.04 -13.48 4.55
C PHE A 156 -5.55 -12.15 5.13
N THR A 157 -6.46 -11.42 5.77
CA THR A 157 -6.17 -10.13 6.40
C THR A 157 -7.08 -9.90 7.61
N SER A 158 -6.73 -8.92 8.44
CA SER A 158 -7.62 -8.41 9.48
C SER A 158 -8.66 -7.46 8.86
N ARG A 159 -9.75 -7.20 9.57
CA ARG A 159 -10.71 -6.18 9.15
C ARG A 159 -10.05 -4.81 9.13
N GLU A 160 -10.44 -3.97 8.19
CA GLU A 160 -9.90 -2.60 8.07
C GLU A 160 -10.09 -1.80 9.37
N GLU A 161 -11.24 -1.96 10.03
CA GLU A 161 -11.54 -1.31 11.30
C GLU A 161 -10.57 -1.71 12.42
N ASP A 162 -10.20 -3.00 12.48
CA ASP A 162 -9.25 -3.53 13.44
C ASP A 162 -7.84 -3.00 13.16
N ILE A 163 -7.46 -2.94 11.87
CA ILE A 163 -6.19 -2.37 11.43
C ILE A 163 -6.11 -0.88 11.77
N ASP A 164 -7.17 -0.10 11.49
CA ASP A 164 -7.20 1.33 11.75
C ASP A 164 -7.19 1.64 13.25
N THR A 165 -7.87 0.83 14.05
CA THR A 165 -7.83 0.94 15.51
C THR A 165 -6.43 0.66 16.02
N ALA A 166 -5.83 -0.44 15.59
CA ALA A 166 -4.48 -0.81 15.98
C ALA A 166 -3.44 0.24 15.54
N ARG A 167 -3.58 0.84 14.36
CA ARG A 167 -2.71 1.94 13.92
C ARG A 167 -2.76 3.13 14.86
N LYS A 168 -3.95 3.56 15.27
CA LYS A 168 -4.11 4.69 16.18
C LYS A 168 -3.46 4.39 17.54
N GLU A 169 -3.69 3.20 18.08
CA GLU A 169 -3.12 2.78 19.35
C GLU A 169 -1.59 2.66 19.28
N LEU A 170 -1.05 2.06 18.21
CA LEU A 170 0.39 1.94 17.99
C LEU A 170 1.07 3.30 17.81
N ALA A 171 0.42 4.27 17.15
CA ALA A 171 0.96 5.61 17.01
C ALA A 171 1.09 6.30 18.38
N VAL A 172 0.12 6.13 19.25
CA VAL A 172 0.20 6.64 20.65
C VAL A 172 1.31 5.94 21.42
N GLU A 173 1.37 4.62 21.35
CA GLU A 173 2.40 3.81 22.04
C GLU A 173 3.81 4.17 21.57
N ALA A 174 4.05 4.24 20.24
CA ALA A 174 5.34 4.62 19.69
C ALA A 174 5.74 6.06 20.10
N THR A 175 4.76 6.99 20.16
CA THR A 175 5.01 8.36 20.62
C THR A 175 5.42 8.37 22.10
N GLN A 176 4.75 7.61 22.95
CA GLN A 176 5.11 7.49 24.37
C GLN A 176 6.52 6.93 24.55
N LEU A 177 6.86 5.86 23.83
CA LEU A 177 8.20 5.26 23.85
C LEU A 177 9.28 6.25 23.41
N ALA A 178 9.02 7.02 22.33
CA ALA A 178 9.96 8.03 21.84
C ALA A 178 10.17 9.15 22.87
N MET A 179 9.10 9.59 23.53
CA MET A 179 9.16 10.62 24.58
C MET A 179 9.88 10.13 25.83
N GLU A 180 9.63 8.91 26.27
CA GLU A 180 10.33 8.28 27.40
C GLU A 180 11.84 8.16 27.11
N GLN A 181 12.19 7.76 25.89
CA GLN A 181 13.58 7.71 25.45
C GLN A 181 14.19 9.11 25.43
N ALA A 182 13.49 10.11 24.91
CA ALA A 182 13.95 11.49 24.89
C ALA A 182 14.20 12.03 26.32
N ALA A 183 13.28 11.77 27.25
CA ALA A 183 13.42 12.18 28.64
C ALA A 183 14.61 11.51 29.31
N SER A 184 14.84 10.23 29.08
CA SER A 184 15.96 9.46 29.62
C SER A 184 17.31 9.98 29.12
N VAL A 185 17.39 10.26 27.80
CA VAL A 185 18.62 10.81 27.18
C VAL A 185 18.89 12.23 27.67
N ALA A 186 17.85 13.09 27.72
CA ALA A 186 18.01 14.47 28.24
C ALA A 186 18.52 14.46 29.68
N LYS A 187 17.94 13.61 30.53
CA LYS A 187 18.38 13.45 31.93
C LYS A 187 19.84 12.98 32.04
N ALA A 188 20.24 12.00 31.22
CA ALA A 188 21.63 11.52 31.20
C ALA A 188 22.63 12.61 30.76
N ALA A 189 22.17 13.53 29.89
CA ALA A 189 22.96 14.69 29.44
C ALA A 189 22.91 15.89 30.43
N GLY A 190 22.33 15.75 31.60
CA GLY A 190 22.16 16.84 32.56
C GLY A 190 21.21 17.95 32.13
N SER A 191 20.27 17.60 31.25
CA SER A 191 19.27 18.49 30.66
C SER A 191 17.84 17.98 30.90
N HIS A 192 16.85 18.80 30.59
CA HIS A 192 15.44 18.41 30.66
C HIS A 192 14.73 18.82 29.36
N ILE A 193 13.59 18.20 29.07
CA ILE A 193 12.74 18.55 27.93
C ILE A 193 12.06 19.89 28.24
N ALA A 194 12.33 20.91 27.43
CA ALA A 194 11.70 22.23 27.51
C ALA A 194 10.42 22.32 26.69
N GLY A 195 10.34 21.56 25.58
CA GLY A 195 9.17 21.56 24.72
C GLY A 195 9.25 20.51 23.61
N ILE A 196 8.14 20.28 22.93
CA ILE A 196 8.08 19.44 21.76
C ILE A 196 8.16 20.35 20.54
N ARG A 197 9.10 20.05 19.63
CA ARG A 197 9.27 20.79 18.39
C ARG A 197 8.50 20.18 17.22
N ALA A 198 8.59 18.89 17.07
CA ALA A 198 7.90 18.15 16.03
C ALA A 198 7.65 16.70 16.48
N ILE A 199 6.54 16.16 16.03
CA ILE A 199 6.23 14.73 16.08
C ILE A 199 5.89 14.35 14.65
N ASP A 200 6.62 13.41 14.10
CA ASP A 200 6.40 12.85 12.77
C ASP A 200 6.01 11.38 12.94
N VAL A 201 4.76 11.11 12.63
CA VAL A 201 4.19 9.76 12.61
C VAL A 201 4.23 9.33 11.16
N ASP A 202 5.08 8.38 10.81
CA ASP A 202 5.17 7.88 9.45
C ASP A 202 4.11 6.80 9.18
N PRO A 203 2.96 7.17 8.58
CA PRO A 203 1.92 6.20 8.24
C PRO A 203 2.31 5.32 7.06
N GLN A 204 3.36 5.67 6.30
CA GLN A 204 3.81 4.92 5.12
C GLN A 204 4.76 3.77 5.47
N ASN A 205 5.37 3.80 6.66
CA ASN A 205 6.13 2.67 7.21
C ASN A 205 5.28 1.72 8.08
N ALA A 206 3.96 1.83 8.03
CA ALA A 206 3.09 0.78 8.54
C ALA A 206 3.25 -0.45 7.61
N THR A 207 4.27 -1.24 7.85
CA THR A 207 4.51 -2.47 7.10
C THR A 207 3.47 -3.50 7.51
N LEU A 208 2.56 -3.80 6.59
CA LEU A 208 1.68 -4.96 6.71
C LEU A 208 2.41 -6.13 6.06
N ASP A 209 3.01 -6.96 6.85
CA ASP A 209 3.53 -8.24 6.37
C ASP A 209 2.34 -9.22 6.24
N TYR A 210 1.81 -9.29 5.02
CA TYR A 210 0.78 -10.26 4.69
C TYR A 210 1.40 -11.66 4.58
N ALA A 211 0.90 -12.61 5.34
CA ALA A 211 1.18 -14.01 5.11
C ALA A 211 0.50 -14.43 3.78
N LYS A 212 1.25 -14.42 2.69
CA LYS A 212 0.76 -14.90 1.40
C LYS A 212 0.66 -16.43 1.43
N ALA A 213 -0.55 -16.93 1.56
CA ALA A 213 -0.82 -18.35 1.31
C ALA A 213 -0.88 -18.57 -0.21
N SER A 214 0.22 -19.00 -0.81
CA SER A 214 0.24 -19.38 -2.23
C SER A 214 -0.28 -20.80 -2.36
N PHE A 215 -1.48 -20.96 -2.89
CA PHE A 215 -2.01 -22.27 -3.24
C PHE A 215 -1.61 -22.62 -4.67
N SER A 216 -0.61 -23.50 -4.81
CA SER A 216 -0.39 -24.24 -6.05
C SER A 216 -1.25 -25.50 -5.99
N ALA A 217 -2.48 -25.44 -6.50
CA ALA A 217 -3.25 -26.64 -6.69
C ALA A 217 -2.70 -27.40 -7.91
N PRO A 218 -2.23 -28.64 -7.80
CA PRO A 218 -1.99 -29.47 -8.96
C PRO A 218 -3.35 -29.70 -9.66
N ALA A 219 -3.40 -29.47 -10.96
CA ALA A 219 -4.57 -29.77 -11.79
C ALA A 219 -4.83 -31.29 -11.76
N ALA A 220 -5.66 -31.72 -10.83
CA ALA A 220 -6.15 -33.08 -10.78
C ALA A 220 -7.39 -33.20 -11.69
N PRO A 221 -7.51 -34.23 -12.53
CA PRO A 221 -8.70 -34.47 -13.33
C PRO A 221 -9.88 -34.69 -12.38
N VAL A 222 -10.90 -33.86 -12.48
CA VAL A 222 -12.13 -33.96 -11.70
C VAL A 222 -12.90 -35.17 -12.18
N MET A 223 -12.82 -36.26 -11.49
CA MET A 223 -13.76 -37.38 -11.63
C MET A 223 -15.11 -36.93 -11.08
N ALA A 224 -16.10 -36.86 -11.95
CA ALA A 224 -17.46 -36.52 -11.58
C ALA A 224 -17.99 -37.55 -10.56
N GLY A 225 -18.30 -37.08 -9.35
CA GLY A 225 -18.98 -37.91 -8.34
C GLY A 225 -18.40 -37.90 -6.90
N LEU A 226 -17.25 -37.33 -6.67
CA LEU A 226 -16.71 -37.16 -5.31
C LEU A 226 -17.02 -35.75 -4.81
N ARG A 227 -17.68 -35.62 -3.66
CA ARG A 227 -17.72 -34.36 -2.92
C ARG A 227 -16.28 -33.91 -2.74
N ALA A 228 -15.94 -32.75 -3.30
CA ALA A 228 -14.61 -32.19 -3.15
C ALA A 228 -14.29 -32.12 -1.65
N ALA A 229 -13.16 -32.71 -1.24
CA ALA A 229 -12.70 -32.56 0.13
C ALA A 229 -12.46 -31.06 0.40
N PRO A 230 -12.84 -30.56 1.58
CA PRO A 230 -12.64 -29.16 1.91
C PRO A 230 -11.16 -28.81 1.82
N ILE A 231 -10.85 -27.70 1.17
CA ILE A 231 -9.49 -27.19 1.06
C ILE A 231 -9.09 -26.66 2.43
N ALA A 232 -8.08 -27.26 3.06
CA ALA A 232 -7.61 -26.80 4.36
C ALA A 232 -6.98 -25.42 4.22
N THR A 233 -7.51 -24.44 4.94
CA THR A 233 -7.02 -23.06 4.97
C THR A 233 -6.64 -22.65 6.38
N ALA A 234 -5.55 -21.90 6.54
CA ALA A 234 -5.13 -21.30 7.81
C ALA A 234 -5.00 -19.79 7.61
N ALA A 235 -5.76 -19.03 8.36
CA ALA A 235 -5.80 -17.58 8.23
C ALA A 235 -4.50 -16.91 8.71
N GLY A 236 -3.83 -17.48 9.72
CA GLY A 236 -2.61 -16.90 10.30
C GLY A 236 -2.84 -15.53 10.95
N ASP A 237 -1.73 -14.86 11.25
CA ASP A 237 -1.69 -13.51 11.80
C ASP A 237 -0.87 -12.61 10.87
N GLN A 238 -1.05 -11.30 11.01
CA GLN A 238 -0.21 -10.29 10.36
C GLN A 238 0.43 -9.39 11.41
N ASP A 239 1.64 -8.92 11.16
CA ASP A 239 2.32 -7.98 12.04
C ASP A 239 2.14 -6.55 11.50
N LEU A 240 1.66 -5.65 12.37
CA LEU A 240 1.52 -4.23 12.10
C LEU A 240 2.52 -3.47 12.96
N SER A 241 3.31 -2.59 12.34
CA SER A 241 4.26 -1.71 13.04
C SER A 241 4.09 -0.27 12.63
N ILE A 242 4.34 0.65 13.56
CA ILE A 242 4.36 2.09 13.31
C ILE A 242 5.61 2.68 13.92
N ALA A 243 6.30 3.51 13.14
CA ALA A 243 7.46 4.27 13.56
C ALA A 243 7.09 5.74 13.81
N VAL A 244 7.65 6.32 14.86
CA VAL A 244 7.46 7.73 15.20
C VAL A 244 8.80 8.38 15.47
N ASN A 245 9.03 9.54 14.86
CA ASN A 245 10.15 10.43 15.15
C ASN A 245 9.66 11.60 16.00
N VAL A 246 10.34 11.85 17.11
CA VAL A 246 10.03 12.97 17.99
C VAL A 246 11.25 13.88 18.10
N GLN A 247 11.05 15.16 17.89
CA GLN A 247 12.04 16.20 18.10
C GLN A 247 11.63 17.05 19.30
N VAL A 248 12.47 17.12 20.31
CA VAL A 248 12.24 17.92 21.51
C VAL A 248 13.33 18.97 21.67
N GLU A 249 12.96 20.11 22.24
CA GLU A 249 13.90 21.12 22.70
C GLU A 249 14.36 20.76 24.10
N VAL A 250 15.68 20.82 24.34
CA VAL A 250 16.26 20.51 25.63
C VAL A 250 16.94 21.75 26.22
N ALA A 251 16.75 21.97 27.52
CA ALA A 251 17.38 23.02 28.32
C ALA A 251 18.19 22.40 29.45
N GLN A 252 19.21 23.14 29.90
CA GLN A 252 20.03 22.79 31.10
C GLN A 252 19.33 23.24 32.34
#